data_075a84074a6e76ff8b0d8954a72ef58e
#
_entry.id   075a84074a6e76ff8b0d8954a72ef58e
#
_cell.length_a   1.000
_cell.length_b   1.000
_cell.length_c   1.000
_cell.angle_alpha   90.00
_cell.angle_beta   90.00
_cell.angle_gamma   90.00
#
_symmetry.space_group_name_H-M   'P 1'
#
loop_
_entity.id
_entity.type
_entity.pdbx_description
1 polymer ?
#
loop_
_entity_poly.entity_id
_entity_poly.type
_entity_poly.pdbx_seq_one_letter_code
_entity_poly.pdbx_strand_id
1 'polypeptide(L)'
;VISECGTYRYSLTRRWSPGPVMLFVMLNPSTADAAQDDPTIRRCIGFARREGCGAIEVVNTCAFRATDPAVVRAAAGAGVDVVGPDNATHLQAALARAQRVVVAWGATDVGAPPTVVQALRRHGALSCLGCTRDGSPRHPLYVRADQPLMPWPS
;
A
#
# COMPACT_ATOMS: atom_id res chain seq x y z
N VAL A 1 9.60 1.36 -8.15
CA VAL A 1 9.98 2.67 -8.71
C VAL A 1 10.32 3.63 -7.57
N ILE A 2 11.53 4.12 -7.56
CA ILE A 2 12.02 5.11 -6.61
C ILE A 2 12.31 6.39 -7.41
N SER A 3 12.01 7.55 -6.82
CA SER A 3 12.34 8.84 -7.43
C SER A 3 13.85 9.00 -7.59
N GLU A 4 14.29 9.82 -8.55
CA GLU A 4 15.72 10.08 -8.79
C GLU A 4 16.43 10.63 -7.54
N CYS A 5 15.76 11.48 -6.77
CA CYS A 5 16.30 12.00 -5.51
C CYS A 5 16.29 11.01 -4.34
N GLY A 6 15.71 9.82 -4.52
CA GLY A 6 15.62 8.79 -3.49
C GLY A 6 14.61 9.06 -2.37
N THR A 7 13.94 10.21 -2.37
CA THR A 7 13.00 10.62 -1.32
C THR A 7 11.70 9.82 -1.33
N TYR A 8 11.23 9.43 -2.51
CA TYR A 8 9.95 8.76 -2.70
C TYR A 8 10.13 7.37 -3.28
N ARG A 9 9.30 6.43 -2.85
CA ARG A 9 9.09 5.13 -3.51
C ARG A 9 7.63 5.05 -3.93
N TYR A 10 7.39 5.09 -5.24
CA TYR A 10 6.06 5.11 -5.81
C TYR A 10 5.44 3.72 -5.93
N SER A 11 6.26 2.71 -6.22
CA SER A 11 5.79 1.33 -6.30
C SER A 11 6.89 0.33 -6.01
N LEU A 12 6.49 -0.85 -5.52
CA LEU A 12 7.35 -2.00 -5.34
C LEU A 12 6.62 -3.23 -5.90
N THR A 13 7.30 -4.01 -6.72
CA THR A 13 6.72 -5.22 -7.33
C THR A 13 7.54 -6.45 -6.95
N ARG A 14 6.85 -7.56 -6.67
CA ARG A 14 7.45 -8.89 -6.54
C ARG A 14 6.62 -9.87 -7.35
N ARG A 15 7.28 -10.66 -8.19
CA ARG A 15 6.65 -11.73 -8.96
C ARG A 15 7.39 -13.05 -8.73
N TRP A 16 6.65 -14.11 -8.46
CA TRP A 16 7.19 -15.46 -8.23
C TRP A 16 6.61 -16.50 -9.19
N SER A 17 5.50 -16.20 -9.85
CA SER A 17 4.88 -17.11 -10.83
C SER A 17 4.00 -16.31 -11.80
N PRO A 18 3.60 -16.92 -12.94
CA PRO A 18 2.50 -16.39 -13.73
C PRO A 18 1.23 -16.32 -12.90
N GLY A 19 0.37 -15.36 -13.18
CA GLY A 19 -0.91 -15.25 -12.49
C GLY A 19 -1.27 -13.82 -12.13
N PRO A 20 -2.41 -13.65 -11.43
CA PRO A 20 -2.93 -12.32 -11.09
C PRO A 20 -1.99 -11.54 -10.19
N VAL A 21 -2.08 -10.22 -10.29
CA VAL A 21 -1.38 -9.27 -9.41
C VAL A 21 -2.32 -8.84 -8.31
N MET A 22 -1.87 -8.95 -7.06
CA MET A 22 -2.53 -8.36 -5.90
C MET A 22 -1.85 -7.02 -5.57
N LEU A 23 -2.62 -5.95 -5.63
CA LEU A 23 -2.17 -4.61 -5.27
C LEU A 23 -2.46 -4.36 -3.79
N PHE A 24 -1.45 -3.95 -3.04
CA PHE A 24 -1.60 -3.43 -1.68
C PHE A 24 -1.44 -1.91 -1.70
N VAL A 25 -2.41 -1.22 -1.12
CA VAL A 25 -2.36 0.24 -0.91
C VAL A 25 -2.13 0.49 0.57
N MET A 26 -0.93 0.97 0.90
CA MET A 26 -0.46 1.13 2.28
C MET A 26 -0.22 2.60 2.61
N LEU A 27 0.33 2.90 3.79
CA LEU A 27 0.55 4.29 4.23
C LEU A 27 1.78 4.90 3.56
N ASN A 28 2.96 4.35 3.86
CA ASN A 28 4.22 4.86 3.36
C ASN A 28 5.24 3.74 3.18
N PRO A 29 6.20 3.89 2.25
CA PRO A 29 7.26 2.92 2.04
C PRO A 29 8.28 2.95 3.17
N SER A 30 8.78 1.77 3.53
CA SER A 30 9.83 1.58 4.52
C SER A 30 11.16 1.21 3.86
N THR A 31 11.83 0.17 4.36
CA THR A 31 13.20 -0.20 3.98
C THR A 31 13.30 -1.14 2.79
N ALA A 32 12.21 -1.81 2.40
CA ALA A 32 12.24 -2.69 1.24
C ALA A 32 12.60 -1.93 -0.04
N ASP A 33 13.39 -2.56 -0.88
CA ASP A 33 13.85 -2.02 -2.16
C ASP A 33 13.74 -3.07 -3.28
N ALA A 34 14.44 -2.85 -4.38
CA ALA A 34 14.43 -3.77 -5.52
C ALA A 34 14.99 -5.17 -5.19
N ALA A 35 15.86 -5.28 -4.20
CA ALA A 35 16.60 -6.51 -3.85
C ALA A 35 16.20 -7.11 -2.50
N GLN A 36 15.67 -6.31 -1.56
CA GLN A 36 15.39 -6.76 -0.20
C GLN A 36 13.95 -6.54 0.20
N ASP A 37 13.36 -7.58 0.82
CA ASP A 37 12.05 -7.51 1.43
C ASP A 37 12.16 -7.15 2.91
N ASP A 38 11.27 -6.29 3.38
CA ASP A 38 11.04 -6.07 4.79
C ASP A 38 9.92 -7.02 5.31
N PRO A 39 9.67 -7.05 6.64
CA PRO A 39 8.62 -7.91 7.21
C PRO A 39 7.23 -7.67 6.60
N THR A 40 6.90 -6.43 6.27
CA THR A 40 5.61 -6.08 5.66
C THR A 40 5.47 -6.69 4.27
N ILE A 41 6.48 -6.57 3.43
CA ILE A 41 6.49 -7.16 2.07
C ILE A 41 6.37 -8.67 2.13
N ARG A 42 7.10 -9.33 3.04
CA ARG A 42 6.98 -10.78 3.24
C ARG A 42 5.56 -11.19 3.61
N ARG A 43 4.90 -10.40 4.46
CA ARG A 43 3.51 -10.64 4.85
C ARG A 43 2.55 -10.49 3.65
N CYS A 44 2.72 -9.44 2.87
CA CYS A 44 1.93 -9.22 1.66
C CYS A 44 2.08 -10.35 0.65
N ILE A 45 3.30 -10.85 0.44
CA ILE A 45 3.57 -12.02 -0.40
C ILE A 45 2.80 -13.25 0.11
N GLY A 46 2.81 -13.49 1.42
CA GLY A 46 2.10 -14.61 2.04
C GLY A 46 0.58 -14.55 1.77
N PHE A 47 -0.04 -13.39 1.94
CA PHE A 47 -1.46 -13.21 1.64
C PHE A 47 -1.76 -13.41 0.15
N ALA A 48 -0.96 -12.85 -0.73
CA ALA A 48 -1.15 -12.98 -2.17
C ALA A 48 -1.02 -14.43 -2.65
N ARG A 49 -0.03 -15.17 -2.15
CA ARG A 49 0.13 -16.60 -2.46
C ARG A 49 -1.07 -17.41 -2.00
N ARG A 50 -1.58 -17.16 -0.80
CA ARG A 50 -2.78 -17.82 -0.28
C ARG A 50 -3.99 -17.62 -1.21
N GLU A 51 -4.12 -16.44 -1.80
CA GLU A 51 -5.23 -16.10 -2.71
C GLU A 51 -4.98 -16.52 -4.16
N GLY A 52 -3.92 -17.29 -4.44
CA GLY A 52 -3.62 -17.78 -5.77
C GLY A 52 -3.02 -16.74 -6.72
N CYS A 53 -2.49 -15.62 -6.20
CA CYS A 53 -1.83 -14.62 -7.00
C CYS A 53 -0.36 -15.00 -7.30
N GLY A 54 0.15 -14.54 -8.45
CA GLY A 54 1.52 -14.77 -8.88
C GLY A 54 2.46 -13.60 -8.62
N ALA A 55 1.91 -12.48 -8.17
CA ALA A 55 2.68 -11.26 -7.91
C ALA A 55 1.97 -10.36 -6.91
N ILE A 56 2.75 -9.49 -6.28
CA ILE A 56 2.24 -8.29 -5.61
C ILE A 56 2.79 -7.04 -6.25
N GLU A 57 2.02 -5.97 -6.16
CA GLU A 57 2.50 -4.61 -6.31
C GLU A 57 2.09 -3.84 -5.04
N VAL A 58 2.97 -3.01 -4.54
CA VAL A 58 2.71 -2.19 -3.35
C VAL A 58 2.87 -0.73 -3.73
N VAL A 59 1.82 0.04 -3.48
CA VAL A 59 1.80 1.50 -3.58
C VAL A 59 1.39 2.07 -2.23
N ASN A 60 1.55 3.37 -2.05
CA ASN A 60 1.31 4.00 -0.77
C ASN A 60 0.46 5.27 -0.93
N THR A 61 -0.30 5.60 0.10
CA THR A 61 -1.02 6.88 0.16
C THR A 61 -0.06 8.06 0.26
N CYS A 62 1.09 7.83 0.92
CA CYS A 62 2.22 8.75 0.99
C CYS A 62 3.45 8.03 0.43
N ALA A 63 4.06 8.55 -0.61
CA ALA A 63 5.24 7.92 -1.22
C ALA A 63 6.56 8.25 -0.49
N PHE A 64 6.54 9.17 0.47
CA PHE A 64 7.70 9.57 1.26
C PHE A 64 8.29 8.36 2.02
N ARG A 65 9.58 8.11 1.84
CA ARG A 65 10.28 6.96 2.44
C ARG A 65 10.64 7.24 3.89
N ALA A 66 10.09 6.43 4.80
CA ALA A 66 10.44 6.48 6.22
C ALA A 66 10.15 5.13 6.87
N THR A 67 11.01 4.71 7.79
CA THR A 67 10.83 3.47 8.56
C THR A 67 9.73 3.62 9.61
N ASP A 68 9.61 4.81 10.19
CA ASP A 68 8.63 5.13 11.23
C ASP A 68 7.55 6.08 10.66
N PRO A 69 6.26 5.75 10.75
CA PRO A 69 5.16 6.64 10.35
C PRO A 69 5.17 8.00 11.05
N ALA A 70 5.75 8.10 12.25
CA ALA A 70 5.91 9.37 12.95
C ALA A 70 6.79 10.35 12.17
N VAL A 71 7.77 9.87 11.42
CA VAL A 71 8.63 10.70 10.57
C VAL A 71 7.81 11.29 9.42
N VAL A 72 6.91 10.52 8.83
CA VAL A 72 5.99 11.00 7.77
C VAL A 72 5.10 12.10 8.32
N ARG A 73 4.55 11.90 9.50
CA ARG A 73 3.69 12.89 10.18
C ARG A 73 4.45 14.18 10.48
N ALA A 74 5.66 14.07 10.99
CA ALA A 74 6.51 15.24 11.28
C ALA A 74 6.88 16.00 10.00
N ALA A 75 7.22 15.30 8.92
CA ALA A 75 7.52 15.89 7.63
C ALA A 75 6.30 16.63 7.05
N ALA A 76 5.12 16.02 7.12
CA ALA A 76 3.87 16.66 6.69
C ALA A 76 3.57 17.93 7.50
N GLY A 77 3.75 17.87 8.81
CA GLY A 77 3.59 19.03 9.70
C GLY A 77 4.59 20.16 9.41
N ALA A 78 5.76 19.84 8.88
CA ALA A 78 6.77 20.81 8.47
C ALA A 78 6.56 21.33 7.03
N GLY A 79 5.47 20.97 6.35
CA GLY A 79 5.15 21.42 5.00
C GLY A 79 5.82 20.64 3.87
N VAL A 80 6.42 19.49 4.17
CA VAL A 80 7.01 18.60 3.14
C VAL A 80 5.88 17.89 2.39
N ASP A 81 6.00 17.81 1.06
CA ASP A 81 5.11 16.97 0.26
C ASP A 81 5.41 15.49 0.52
N VAL A 82 4.64 14.87 1.42
CA VAL A 82 4.79 13.46 1.77
C VAL A 82 4.06 12.52 0.81
N VAL A 83 3.11 13.06 0.03
CA VAL A 83 2.40 12.27 -0.98
C VAL A 83 3.32 11.96 -2.15
N GLY A 84 4.05 12.93 -2.61
CA GLY A 84 4.96 12.84 -3.75
C GLY A 84 4.32 13.27 -5.07
N PRO A 85 5.06 14.00 -5.90
CA PRO A 85 4.51 14.63 -7.11
C PRO A 85 3.96 13.63 -8.13
N ASP A 86 4.56 12.44 -8.24
CA ASP A 86 4.15 11.43 -9.23
C ASP A 86 3.30 10.30 -8.64
N ASN A 87 2.97 10.37 -7.35
CA ASN A 87 2.29 9.27 -6.65
C ASN A 87 0.94 8.94 -7.27
N ALA A 88 0.15 9.95 -7.64
CA ALA A 88 -1.17 9.73 -8.25
C ALA A 88 -1.06 8.96 -9.57
N THR A 89 -0.08 9.28 -10.41
CA THR A 89 0.18 8.61 -11.69
C THR A 89 0.53 7.14 -11.48
N HIS A 90 1.44 6.85 -10.54
CA HIS A 90 1.84 5.48 -10.22
C HIS A 90 0.71 4.67 -9.60
N LEU A 91 -0.09 5.28 -8.72
CA LEU A 91 -1.26 4.64 -8.13
C LEU A 91 -2.29 4.26 -9.21
N GLN A 92 -2.61 5.16 -10.11
CA GLN A 92 -3.57 4.88 -11.20
C GLN A 92 -3.06 3.77 -12.11
N ALA A 93 -1.79 3.79 -12.47
CA ALA A 93 -1.18 2.73 -13.29
C ALA A 93 -1.20 1.37 -12.59
N ALA A 94 -0.94 1.33 -11.29
CA ALA A 94 -1.01 0.11 -10.49
C ALA A 94 -2.44 -0.43 -10.40
N LEU A 95 -3.43 0.43 -10.18
CA LEU A 95 -4.85 0.04 -10.17
C LEU A 95 -5.28 -0.57 -11.51
N ALA A 96 -4.79 -0.02 -12.63
CA ALA A 96 -5.11 -0.53 -13.97
C ALA A 96 -4.55 -1.95 -14.21
N ARG A 97 -3.45 -2.31 -13.56
CA ARG A 97 -2.81 -3.63 -13.70
C ARG A 97 -3.33 -4.69 -12.74
N ALA A 98 -3.96 -4.27 -11.62
CA ALA A 98 -4.32 -5.16 -10.54
C ALA A 98 -5.59 -5.95 -10.84
N GLN A 99 -5.59 -7.24 -10.53
CA GLN A 99 -6.79 -8.07 -10.51
C GLN A 99 -7.47 -8.08 -9.14
N ARG A 100 -6.70 -7.82 -8.07
CA ARG A 100 -7.22 -7.68 -6.71
C ARG A 100 -6.57 -6.46 -6.05
N VAL A 101 -7.36 -5.67 -5.36
CA VAL A 101 -6.89 -4.48 -4.63
C VAL A 101 -7.20 -4.62 -3.16
N VAL A 102 -6.16 -4.54 -2.33
CA VAL A 102 -6.24 -4.63 -0.87
C VAL A 102 -5.77 -3.31 -0.29
N VAL A 103 -6.66 -2.62 0.42
CA VAL A 103 -6.31 -1.41 1.17
C VAL A 103 -5.84 -1.81 2.57
N ALA A 104 -4.71 -1.27 3.02
CA ALA A 104 -4.03 -1.75 4.23
C ALA A 104 -3.11 -0.68 4.87
N TRP A 105 -3.53 0.58 4.90
CA TRP A 105 -2.69 1.65 5.47
C TRP A 105 -2.69 1.71 7.01
N GLY A 106 -3.57 0.96 7.67
CA GLY A 106 -3.63 0.92 9.13
C GLY A 106 -4.30 2.14 9.74
N ALA A 107 -4.36 2.18 11.07
CA ALA A 107 -4.80 3.34 11.81
C ALA A 107 -3.72 4.41 11.74
N THR A 108 -4.06 5.60 11.24
CA THR A 108 -3.11 6.70 11.07
C THR A 108 -3.81 8.04 11.10
N ASP A 109 -3.17 9.02 11.73
CA ASP A 109 -3.65 10.40 11.76
C ASP A 109 -3.43 11.12 10.42
N VAL A 110 -2.52 10.61 9.59
CA VAL A 110 -2.26 11.17 8.26
C VAL A 110 -3.39 10.84 7.29
N GLY A 111 -4.00 9.63 7.47
CA GLY A 111 -5.08 9.17 6.62
C GLY A 111 -4.67 8.93 5.17
N ALA A 112 -5.67 8.65 4.33
CA ALA A 112 -5.47 8.61 2.90
C ALA A 112 -5.89 9.95 2.28
N PRO A 113 -5.05 10.58 1.45
CA PRO A 113 -5.43 11.82 0.76
C PRO A 113 -6.74 11.64 -0.03
N PRO A 114 -7.61 12.67 -0.10
CA PRO A 114 -8.89 12.58 -0.81
C PRO A 114 -8.75 12.12 -2.26
N THR A 115 -7.67 12.51 -2.93
CA THR A 115 -7.37 12.10 -4.32
C THR A 115 -7.14 10.60 -4.44
N VAL A 116 -6.45 10.00 -3.46
CA VAL A 116 -6.22 8.55 -3.38
C VAL A 116 -7.55 7.82 -3.13
N VAL A 117 -8.31 8.27 -2.14
CA VAL A 117 -9.63 7.68 -1.83
C VAL A 117 -10.56 7.72 -3.04
N GLN A 118 -10.57 8.83 -3.77
CA GLN A 118 -11.37 8.98 -4.96
C GLN A 118 -10.94 8.02 -6.08
N ALA A 119 -9.63 7.86 -6.30
CA ALA A 119 -9.11 6.90 -7.29
C ALA A 119 -9.48 5.46 -6.94
N LEU A 120 -9.38 5.10 -5.66
CA LEU A 120 -9.78 3.78 -5.17
C LEU A 120 -11.27 3.52 -5.35
N ARG A 121 -12.12 4.48 -5.01
CA ARG A 121 -13.58 4.36 -5.20
C ARG A 121 -13.97 4.16 -6.66
N ARG A 122 -13.28 4.81 -7.59
CA ARG A 122 -13.51 4.65 -9.03
C ARG A 122 -13.11 3.27 -9.54
N HIS A 123 -12.15 2.63 -8.90
CA HIS A 123 -11.73 1.27 -9.29
C HIS A 123 -12.84 0.24 -9.04
N GLY A 124 -13.66 0.41 -8.01
CA GLY A 124 -14.78 -0.47 -7.70
C GLY A 124 -14.51 -1.37 -6.50
N ALA A 125 -14.49 -2.68 -6.68
CA ALA A 125 -14.37 -3.63 -5.58
C ALA A 125 -13.00 -3.58 -4.90
N LEU A 126 -13.01 -3.17 -3.63
CA LEU A 126 -11.82 -3.11 -2.76
C LEU A 126 -11.95 -4.15 -1.66
N SER A 127 -10.81 -4.70 -1.26
CA SER A 127 -10.71 -5.63 -0.13
C SER A 127 -9.82 -5.05 0.97
N CYS A 128 -9.93 -5.61 2.16
CA CYS A 128 -9.07 -5.32 3.30
C CYS A 128 -8.84 -6.59 4.13
N LEU A 129 -7.94 -6.49 5.09
CA LEU A 129 -7.64 -7.54 6.07
C LEU A 129 -8.38 -7.29 7.40
N GLY A 130 -9.60 -6.79 7.33
CA GLY A 130 -10.38 -6.33 8.47
C GLY A 130 -10.17 -4.85 8.75
N CYS A 131 -11.01 -4.29 9.61
CA CYS A 131 -10.97 -2.88 10.00
C CYS A 131 -10.70 -2.72 11.48
N THR A 132 -10.10 -1.59 11.84
CA THR A 132 -10.01 -1.12 13.20
C THR A 132 -11.36 -0.56 13.67
N ARG A 133 -11.47 -0.19 14.95
CA ARG A 133 -12.72 0.37 15.52
C ARG A 133 -13.16 1.65 14.78
N ASP A 134 -12.21 2.46 14.30
CA ASP A 134 -12.49 3.70 13.56
C ASP A 134 -12.72 3.50 12.06
N GLY A 135 -12.75 2.24 11.58
CA GLY A 135 -12.98 1.90 10.19
C GLY A 135 -11.75 1.90 9.31
N SER A 136 -10.55 2.14 9.86
CA SER A 136 -9.31 2.07 9.09
C SER A 136 -8.98 0.63 8.68
N PRO A 137 -8.50 0.40 7.45
CA PRO A 137 -8.12 -0.95 7.03
C PRO A 137 -6.83 -1.37 7.74
N ARG A 138 -6.84 -2.57 8.33
CA ARG A 138 -5.72 -3.05 9.14
C ARG A 138 -4.45 -3.22 8.32
N HIS A 139 -3.33 -2.87 8.96
CA HIS A 139 -2.00 -3.10 8.40
C HIS A 139 -1.65 -4.60 8.40
N PRO A 140 -0.96 -5.13 7.36
CA PRO A 140 -0.69 -6.57 7.25
C PRO A 140 0.11 -7.17 8.42
N LEU A 141 0.95 -6.38 9.10
CA LEU A 141 1.72 -6.86 10.26
C LEU A 141 0.88 -7.07 11.52
N TYR A 142 -0.32 -6.49 11.59
CA TYR A 142 -1.15 -6.52 12.80
C TYR A 142 -2.37 -7.42 12.68
N VAL A 143 -2.37 -8.31 11.68
CA VAL A 143 -3.40 -9.32 11.49
C VAL A 143 -2.78 -10.71 11.46
N ARG A 144 -3.59 -11.74 11.73
CA ARG A 144 -3.14 -13.13 11.65
C ARG A 144 -2.88 -13.51 10.19
N ALA A 145 -1.96 -14.45 9.98
CA ALA A 145 -1.64 -14.94 8.64
C ALA A 145 -2.83 -15.63 7.93
N ASP A 146 -3.79 -16.13 8.72
CA ASP A 146 -5.01 -16.78 8.23
C ASP A 146 -6.21 -15.82 8.08
N GLN A 147 -6.02 -14.52 8.34
CA GLN A 147 -7.07 -13.52 8.18
C GLN A 147 -7.59 -13.50 6.73
N PRO A 148 -8.89 -13.78 6.48
CA PRO A 148 -9.43 -13.72 5.13
C PRO A 148 -9.53 -12.28 4.62
N LEU A 149 -9.54 -12.13 3.30
CA LEU A 149 -9.90 -10.85 2.68
C LEU A 149 -11.38 -10.58 2.90
N MET A 150 -11.69 -9.34 3.21
CA MET A 150 -13.05 -8.84 3.44
C MET A 150 -13.31 -7.65 2.52
N PRO A 151 -14.56 -7.42 2.08
CA PRO A 151 -14.91 -6.19 1.39
C PRO A 151 -14.56 -4.97 2.26
N TRP A 152 -13.92 -3.98 1.66
CA TRP A 152 -13.70 -2.72 2.36
C TRP A 152 -14.84 -1.77 2.08
N PRO A 153 -15.59 -1.32 3.11
CA PRO A 153 -16.66 -0.36 2.94
C PRO A 153 -16.06 1.02 2.72
N SER A 154 -16.21 1.53 1.54
CA SER A 154 -15.72 2.87 1.20
C SER A 154 -16.78 3.94 1.49
#